data_b15d948b030b26c5e1d6656a430d2078
#
_entry.id   b15d948b030b26c5e1d6656a430d2078
#
_cell.length_a   1.000
_cell.length_b   1.000
_cell.length_c   1.000
_cell.angle_alpha   90.00
_cell.angle_beta   90.00
_cell.angle_gamma   90.00
#
_symmetry.space_group_name_H-M   'P 1'
#
loop_
_entity.id
_entity.type
_entity.pdbx_description
1 polymer ?
#
loop_
_entity_poly.entity_id
_entity_poly.type
_entity_poly.pdbx_seq_one_letter_code
_entity_poly.pdbx_strand_id
1 'polypeptide(L)'
;MASYERIPYLILFQESAGYKDTYAGPMDQVVLKAHLLKPKDQPADTVVILMHPIGGGEYLPMTVALAKAGCHVIYCQSRYPNNDSALIMEKVALDMAACVRDAKERLGYSKVVLAGWSGGAALSLFYQSQAESPSVVATPAGEPPDLMAAELIPADGMLLLAAHIGRSHTLPQWLDPSIVDEADPDHRDAGLNLYDPQNPQQPPYDAA
;
A
#
# COMPACT_ATOMS: atom_id res chain seq x y z
N MET A 1 -24.21 -0.92 17.66
CA MET A 1 -22.98 -0.53 16.94
C MET A 1 -22.41 0.68 17.64
N ALA A 2 -21.10 0.68 17.93
CA ALA A 2 -20.48 1.82 18.59
C ALA A 2 -20.54 3.06 17.69
N SER A 3 -20.80 4.23 18.28
CA SER A 3 -20.60 5.51 17.63
C SER A 3 -19.11 5.83 17.62
N TYR A 4 -18.61 6.43 16.57
CA TYR A 4 -17.19 6.79 16.44
C TYR A 4 -17.03 8.25 15.97
N GLU A 5 -15.91 8.84 16.30
CA GLU A 5 -15.46 10.10 15.74
C GLU A 5 -14.54 9.85 14.55
N ARG A 6 -14.59 10.73 13.56
CA ARG A 6 -13.65 10.77 12.45
C ARG A 6 -12.82 12.04 12.58
N ILE A 7 -11.52 11.86 12.80
CA ILE A 7 -10.57 12.95 13.03
C ILE A 7 -9.60 12.97 11.85
N PRO A 8 -9.76 13.90 10.89
CA PRO A 8 -8.78 14.09 9.83
C PRO A 8 -7.52 14.78 10.38
N TYR A 9 -6.35 14.34 9.92
CA TYR A 9 -5.08 14.96 10.29
C TYR A 9 -4.01 14.71 9.23
N LEU A 10 -2.86 15.38 9.38
CA LEU A 10 -1.73 15.24 8.50
C LEU A 10 -0.57 14.56 9.24
N ILE A 11 0.14 13.70 8.52
CA ILE A 11 1.43 13.15 8.93
C ILE A 11 2.48 13.80 8.06
N LEU A 12 3.47 14.43 8.68
CA LEU A 12 4.57 15.11 8.01
C LEU A 12 5.88 14.44 8.37
N PHE A 13 6.69 14.14 7.39
CA PHE A 13 8.05 13.63 7.62
C PHE A 13 9.00 14.13 6.53
N GLN A 14 10.28 14.08 6.83
CA GLN A 14 11.32 14.41 5.88
C GLN A 14 11.87 13.13 5.26
N GLU A 15 12.01 13.15 3.94
CA GLU A 15 12.67 12.10 3.20
C GLU A 15 14.06 12.60 2.82
N SER A 16 15.11 11.93 3.30
CA SER A 16 16.51 12.26 3.01
C SER A 16 16.93 11.85 1.60
N ALA A 17 16.02 11.89 0.63
CA ALA A 17 16.28 11.47 -0.72
C ALA A 17 16.96 12.57 -1.53
N GLY A 18 18.15 12.29 -2.07
CA GLY A 18 18.84 13.14 -3.01
C GLY A 18 18.16 13.33 -4.38
N TYR A 19 16.93 12.82 -4.55
CA TYR A 19 16.16 12.93 -5.79
C TYR A 19 14.92 13.80 -5.62
N LYS A 20 14.81 14.78 -6.50
CA LYS A 20 13.74 15.77 -6.54
C LYS A 20 12.55 15.22 -7.32
N ASP A 21 11.49 14.86 -6.64
CA ASP A 21 10.20 14.64 -7.29
C ASP A 21 9.63 16.02 -7.67
N THR A 22 9.62 16.33 -8.95
CA THR A 22 9.42 17.69 -9.50
C THR A 22 8.02 18.25 -9.27
N TYR A 23 7.09 17.46 -8.70
CA TYR A 23 5.68 17.83 -8.58
C TYR A 23 5.13 17.93 -7.15
N ALA A 24 5.94 17.72 -6.12
CA ALA A 24 5.44 17.50 -4.75
C ALA A 24 5.76 18.58 -3.71
N GLY A 25 6.04 19.80 -4.07
CA GLY A 25 6.29 20.90 -3.11
C GLY A 25 7.73 20.95 -2.60
N PRO A 26 8.01 21.44 -1.36
CA PRO A 26 9.37 21.43 -0.80
C PRO A 26 9.93 20.02 -0.85
N MET A 27 11.06 19.87 -1.51
CA MET A 27 11.54 18.61 -2.09
C MET A 27 12.03 17.55 -1.10
N ASP A 28 11.89 17.81 0.18
CA ASP A 28 12.32 16.98 1.30
C ASP A 28 11.20 16.69 2.30
N GLN A 29 10.04 17.34 2.16
CA GLN A 29 8.90 17.12 3.05
C GLN A 29 7.76 16.36 2.37
N VAL A 30 7.41 15.23 2.95
CA VAL A 30 6.24 14.44 2.54
C VAL A 30 5.07 14.74 3.46
N VAL A 31 3.90 14.96 2.88
CA VAL A 31 2.65 15.22 3.62
C VAL A 31 1.64 14.15 3.26
N LEU A 32 1.27 13.32 4.24
CA LEU A 32 0.26 12.28 4.09
C LEU A 32 -1.07 12.72 4.73
N LYS A 33 -2.17 12.39 4.09
CA LYS A 33 -3.52 12.61 4.63
C LYS A 33 -3.98 11.37 5.37
N ALA A 34 -4.37 11.54 6.63
CA ALA A 34 -4.84 10.45 7.47
C ALA A 34 -6.18 10.77 8.13
N HIS A 35 -6.93 9.73 8.45
CA HIS A 35 -8.14 9.79 9.25
C HIS A 35 -8.03 8.78 10.39
N LEU A 36 -8.19 9.25 11.63
CA LEU A 36 -8.39 8.39 12.77
C LEU A 36 -9.89 8.23 13.02
N LEU A 37 -10.39 7.00 12.94
CA LEU A 37 -11.72 6.62 13.35
C LEU A 37 -11.63 6.05 14.77
N LYS A 38 -12.16 6.79 15.74
CA LYS A 38 -12.05 6.48 17.16
C LYS A 38 -13.43 6.24 17.73
N PRO A 39 -13.75 4.99 18.16
CA PRO A 39 -14.98 4.74 18.90
C PRO A 39 -15.08 5.62 20.14
N LYS A 40 -16.27 6.18 20.39
CA LYS A 40 -16.51 7.02 21.55
C LYS A 40 -16.47 6.17 22.81
N ASP A 41 -15.85 6.73 23.86
CA ASP A 41 -15.80 6.13 25.19
C ASP A 41 -15.17 4.72 25.25
N GLN A 42 -14.35 4.38 24.26
CA GLN A 42 -13.62 3.11 24.21
C GLN A 42 -12.12 3.40 24.03
N PRO A 43 -11.36 3.51 25.12
CA PRO A 43 -9.91 3.61 25.04
C PRO A 43 -9.33 2.32 24.48
N ALA A 44 -8.27 2.42 23.68
CA ALA A 44 -7.55 1.28 23.16
C ALA A 44 -6.06 1.57 23.14
N ASP A 45 -5.27 0.55 23.40
CA ASP A 45 -3.82 0.55 23.24
C ASP A 45 -3.37 0.07 21.86
N THR A 46 -4.32 -0.45 21.10
CA THR A 46 -4.12 -1.04 19.77
C THR A 46 -4.84 -0.23 18.71
N VAL A 47 -4.17 0.00 17.59
CA VAL A 47 -4.76 0.64 16.41
C VAL A 47 -4.54 -0.21 15.16
N VAL A 48 -5.56 -0.25 14.31
CA VAL A 48 -5.49 -0.88 12.98
C VAL A 48 -5.15 0.20 11.95
N ILE A 49 -4.06 0.03 11.23
CA ILE A 49 -3.64 0.95 10.15
C ILE A 49 -3.99 0.33 8.80
N LEU A 50 -4.69 1.09 7.98
CA LEU A 50 -4.97 0.75 6.58
C LEU A 50 -4.26 1.74 5.67
N MET A 51 -3.50 1.22 4.73
CA MET A 51 -2.93 1.97 3.61
C MET A 51 -3.03 1.13 2.34
N HIS A 52 -3.36 1.77 1.24
CA HIS A 52 -3.25 1.18 -0.09
C HIS A 52 -2.16 1.92 -0.86
N PRO A 53 -1.35 1.25 -1.70
CA PRO A 53 -0.27 1.92 -2.44
C PRO A 53 -0.74 3.11 -3.28
N ILE A 54 -1.96 3.02 -3.82
CA ILE A 54 -2.63 4.06 -4.60
C ILE A 54 -4.06 4.26 -4.11
N GLY A 55 -4.55 5.50 -4.20
CA GLY A 55 -5.96 5.87 -4.18
C GLY A 55 -6.71 5.66 -2.88
N GLY A 56 -7.94 5.85 -2.99
CA GLY A 56 -9.13 5.98 -2.20
C GLY A 56 -9.54 4.91 -1.19
N GLY A 57 -8.64 4.33 -0.41
CA GLY A 57 -9.00 3.37 0.64
C GLY A 57 -9.93 3.91 1.74
N GLU A 58 -10.09 5.24 1.84
CA GLU A 58 -11.09 5.85 2.73
C GLU A 58 -12.53 5.45 2.40
N TYR A 59 -12.78 5.00 1.19
CA TYR A 59 -14.09 4.51 0.75
C TYR A 59 -14.33 3.03 1.09
N LEU A 60 -13.32 2.33 1.60
CA LEU A 60 -13.49 0.93 1.96
C LEU A 60 -14.45 0.80 3.15
N PRO A 61 -15.54 0.03 3.01
CA PRO A 61 -16.49 -0.20 4.10
C PRO A 61 -15.83 -0.80 5.34
N MET A 62 -14.70 -1.46 5.17
CA MET A 62 -13.93 -2.10 6.24
C MET A 62 -13.47 -1.12 7.32
N THR A 63 -12.99 0.08 6.97
CA THR A 63 -12.55 1.08 7.95
C THR A 63 -13.68 1.44 8.92
N VAL A 64 -14.87 1.67 8.37
CA VAL A 64 -16.08 1.98 9.15
C VAL A 64 -16.58 0.77 9.92
N ALA A 65 -16.53 -0.43 9.34
CA ALA A 65 -16.96 -1.66 10.00
C ALA A 65 -16.09 -1.97 11.23
N LEU A 66 -14.77 -1.86 11.12
CA LEU A 66 -13.85 -2.02 12.23
C LEU A 66 -14.09 -0.97 13.33
N ALA A 67 -14.28 0.30 12.98
CA ALA A 67 -14.58 1.35 13.95
C ALA A 67 -15.92 1.10 14.67
N LYS A 68 -16.95 0.66 13.95
CA LYS A 68 -18.25 0.27 14.54
C LYS A 68 -18.16 -0.99 15.42
N ALA A 69 -17.17 -1.85 15.15
CA ALA A 69 -16.88 -3.02 15.98
C ALA A 69 -16.08 -2.68 17.25
N GLY A 70 -15.63 -1.42 17.41
CA GLY A 70 -14.89 -0.97 18.59
C GLY A 70 -13.38 -0.84 18.38
N CYS A 71 -12.86 -1.04 17.18
CA CYS A 71 -11.45 -0.86 16.90
C CYS A 71 -11.11 0.62 16.65
N HIS A 72 -9.96 1.08 17.14
CA HIS A 72 -9.37 2.31 16.65
C HIS A 72 -8.75 2.04 15.28
N VAL A 73 -9.03 2.88 14.30
CA VAL A 73 -8.60 2.67 12.91
C VAL A 73 -7.96 3.94 12.36
N ILE A 74 -6.76 3.82 11.83
CA ILE A 74 -6.14 4.87 11.01
C ILE A 74 -6.23 4.44 9.56
N TYR A 75 -6.86 5.25 8.74
CA TYR A 75 -6.69 5.20 7.30
C TYR A 75 -5.72 6.30 6.89
N CYS A 76 -4.62 5.93 6.24
CA CYS A 76 -3.62 6.86 5.74
C CYS A 76 -3.47 6.67 4.22
N GLN A 77 -3.55 7.76 3.47
CA GLN A 77 -3.22 7.75 2.04
C GLN A 77 -1.71 7.70 1.85
N SER A 78 -1.24 6.96 0.85
CA SER A 78 0.12 7.10 0.38
C SER A 78 0.34 8.44 -0.32
N ARG A 79 1.59 8.78 -0.64
CA ARG A 79 1.92 9.94 -1.48
C ARG A 79 1.39 9.87 -2.90
N TYR A 80 0.86 8.72 -3.33
CA TYR A 80 0.31 8.47 -4.69
C TYR A 80 -1.22 8.32 -4.68
N PRO A 81 -2.00 9.35 -4.28
CA PRO A 81 -3.43 9.19 -4.06
C PRO A 81 -4.25 8.99 -5.34
N ASN A 82 -3.78 9.46 -6.50
CA ASN A 82 -4.57 9.51 -7.73
C ASN A 82 -3.85 8.96 -8.97
N ASN A 83 -2.59 8.61 -8.85
CA ASN A 83 -1.82 8.17 -10.01
C ASN A 83 -0.75 7.15 -9.60
N ASP A 84 -0.82 5.97 -10.20
CA ASP A 84 0.12 4.88 -9.95
C ASP A 84 1.25 4.80 -11.00
N SER A 85 1.22 5.62 -12.04
CA SER A 85 2.24 5.58 -13.10
C SER A 85 3.64 5.93 -12.60
N ALA A 86 3.73 6.70 -11.51
CA ALA A 86 4.99 7.07 -10.85
C ALA A 86 5.24 6.30 -9.55
N LEU A 87 4.46 5.23 -9.28
CA LEU A 87 4.53 4.50 -8.02
C LEU A 87 5.90 3.84 -7.81
N ILE A 88 6.53 4.19 -6.70
CA ILE A 88 7.73 3.55 -6.17
C ILE A 88 7.35 2.90 -4.84
N MET A 89 7.36 1.57 -4.79
CA MET A 89 6.85 0.83 -3.63
C MET A 89 7.69 1.07 -2.38
N GLU A 90 8.99 1.26 -2.53
CA GLU A 90 9.92 1.58 -1.46
C GLU A 90 9.57 2.93 -0.81
N LYS A 91 9.14 3.91 -1.59
CA LYS A 91 8.65 5.20 -1.06
C LYS A 91 7.32 5.03 -0.30
N VAL A 92 6.44 4.15 -0.77
CA VAL A 92 5.19 3.84 -0.06
C VAL A 92 5.46 3.10 1.26
N ALA A 93 6.52 2.28 1.32
CA ALA A 93 6.96 1.68 2.57
C ALA A 93 7.42 2.74 3.59
N LEU A 94 8.07 3.82 3.15
CA LEU A 94 8.38 4.98 4.02
C LEU A 94 7.12 5.73 4.48
N ASP A 95 6.09 5.83 3.63
CA ASP A 95 4.80 6.41 4.01
C ASP A 95 4.14 5.57 5.12
N MET A 96 4.17 4.24 4.97
CA MET A 96 3.69 3.32 6.01
C MET A 96 4.51 3.47 7.29
N ALA A 97 5.83 3.59 7.19
CA ALA A 97 6.73 3.82 8.33
C ALA A 97 6.36 5.08 9.09
N ALA A 98 6.13 6.18 8.38
CA ALA A 98 5.71 7.44 8.98
C ALA A 98 4.36 7.28 9.73
N CYS A 99 3.41 6.54 9.14
CA CYS A 99 2.13 6.28 9.77
C CYS A 99 2.27 5.40 11.03
N VAL A 100 3.06 4.33 10.98
CA VAL A 100 3.33 3.45 12.13
C VAL A 100 4.03 4.21 13.26
N ARG A 101 5.04 5.01 12.93
CA ARG A 101 5.76 5.86 13.89
C ARG A 101 4.83 6.89 14.52
N ASP A 102 4.03 7.57 13.73
CA ASP A 102 3.04 8.54 14.20
C ASP A 102 2.03 7.90 15.17
N ALA A 103 1.54 6.72 14.84
CA ALA A 103 0.62 5.98 15.70
C ALA A 103 1.26 5.62 17.06
N LYS A 104 2.50 5.15 17.06
CA LYS A 104 3.20 4.75 18.30
C LYS A 104 3.68 5.97 19.11
N GLU A 105 4.37 6.92 18.47
CA GLU A 105 5.07 8.00 19.18
C GLU A 105 4.18 9.21 19.48
N ARG A 106 3.34 9.64 18.53
CA ARG A 106 2.49 10.83 18.71
C ARG A 106 1.11 10.48 19.26
N LEU A 107 0.47 9.42 18.75
CA LEU A 107 -0.87 9.03 19.19
C LEU A 107 -0.86 8.09 20.41
N GLY A 108 0.29 7.50 20.75
CA GLY A 108 0.50 6.73 21.97
C GLY A 108 -0.04 5.30 21.95
N TYR A 109 -0.28 4.73 20.76
CA TYR A 109 -0.67 3.33 20.66
C TYR A 109 0.52 2.41 20.92
N SER A 110 0.38 1.46 21.84
CA SER A 110 1.45 0.49 22.12
C SER A 110 1.52 -0.62 21.07
N LYS A 111 0.39 -0.90 20.40
CA LYS A 111 0.28 -1.94 19.38
C LYS A 111 -0.29 -1.41 18.08
N VAL A 112 0.29 -1.86 16.98
CA VAL A 112 -0.14 -1.54 15.62
C VAL A 112 -0.42 -2.82 14.87
N VAL A 113 -1.59 -2.90 14.25
CA VAL A 113 -1.98 -3.97 13.33
C VAL A 113 -2.09 -3.37 11.93
N LEU A 114 -1.32 -3.88 10.97
CA LEU A 114 -1.46 -3.49 9.57
C LEU A 114 -2.63 -4.24 8.94
N ALA A 115 -3.55 -3.52 8.32
CA ALA A 115 -4.65 -4.13 7.59
C ALA A 115 -4.55 -3.76 6.11
N GLY A 116 -4.37 -4.76 5.28
CA GLY A 116 -4.23 -4.60 3.84
C GLY A 116 -5.37 -5.27 3.08
N TRP A 117 -5.96 -4.53 2.14
CA TRP A 117 -6.87 -5.07 1.15
C TRP A 117 -6.22 -5.01 -0.22
N SER A 118 -6.27 -6.12 -0.99
CA SER A 118 -5.70 -6.20 -2.34
C SER A 118 -4.22 -5.76 -2.35
N GLY A 119 -3.85 -4.74 -3.12
CA GLY A 119 -2.50 -4.17 -3.13
C GLY A 119 -2.01 -3.63 -1.78
N GLY A 120 -2.91 -3.25 -0.89
CA GLY A 120 -2.56 -2.87 0.48
C GLY A 120 -2.08 -4.05 1.33
N ALA A 121 -2.53 -5.27 1.02
CA ALA A 121 -2.02 -6.48 1.67
C ALA A 121 -0.57 -6.76 1.24
N ALA A 122 -0.27 -6.65 -0.05
CA ALA A 122 1.10 -6.77 -0.56
C ALA A 122 2.03 -5.71 0.04
N LEU A 123 1.56 -4.46 0.15
CA LEU A 123 2.29 -3.38 0.83
C LEU A 123 2.58 -3.72 2.29
N SER A 124 1.57 -4.20 3.03
CA SER A 124 1.72 -4.54 4.45
C SER A 124 2.75 -5.65 4.66
N LEU A 125 2.72 -6.68 3.81
CA LEU A 125 3.71 -7.76 3.83
C LEU A 125 5.11 -7.27 3.47
N PHE A 126 5.25 -6.45 2.44
CA PHE A 126 6.52 -5.87 2.03
C PHE A 126 7.11 -5.00 3.15
N TYR A 127 6.29 -4.10 3.71
CA TYR A 127 6.70 -3.27 4.84
C TYR A 127 7.16 -4.10 6.02
N GLN A 128 6.36 -5.09 6.46
CA GLN A 128 6.69 -5.93 7.63
C GLN A 128 7.98 -6.71 7.39
N SER A 129 8.15 -7.29 6.20
CA SER A 129 9.39 -8.00 5.82
C SER A 129 10.61 -7.10 5.95
N GLN A 130 10.52 -5.84 5.47
CA GLN A 130 11.64 -4.89 5.56
C GLN A 130 11.83 -4.35 6.98
N ALA A 131 10.79 -4.28 7.78
CA ALA A 131 10.90 -3.85 9.18
C ALA A 131 11.53 -4.93 10.08
N GLU A 132 11.26 -6.21 9.81
CA GLU A 132 11.84 -7.33 10.58
C GLU A 132 13.22 -7.77 10.07
N SER A 133 13.41 -7.73 8.75
CA SER A 133 14.63 -8.18 8.07
C SER A 133 14.94 -7.27 6.88
N PRO A 134 15.46 -6.06 7.13
CA PRO A 134 15.73 -5.11 6.07
C PRO A 134 16.75 -5.63 5.08
N SER A 135 16.46 -5.49 3.79
CA SER A 135 17.32 -5.99 2.70
C SER A 135 17.38 -5.04 1.50
N VAL A 136 16.44 -4.10 1.39
CA VAL A 136 16.35 -3.17 0.27
C VAL A 136 17.18 -1.93 0.57
N VAL A 137 18.25 -1.73 -0.20
CA VAL A 137 19.16 -0.56 -0.11
C VAL A 137 18.90 0.49 -1.18
N ALA A 138 18.15 0.13 -2.23
CA ALA A 138 17.78 1.02 -3.32
C ALA A 138 16.58 0.45 -4.08
N THR A 139 15.94 1.28 -4.89
CA THR A 139 14.93 0.83 -5.85
C THR A 139 15.55 -0.07 -6.94
N PRO A 140 14.75 -0.79 -7.74
CA PRO A 140 15.26 -1.57 -8.88
C PRO A 140 16.06 -0.73 -9.90
N ALA A 141 15.84 0.59 -9.94
CA ALA A 141 16.60 1.52 -10.78
C ALA A 141 17.94 1.96 -10.15
N GLY A 142 18.27 1.49 -8.95
CA GLY A 142 19.46 1.90 -8.21
C GLY A 142 19.35 3.25 -7.50
N GLU A 143 18.15 3.78 -7.36
CA GLU A 143 17.87 5.08 -6.75
C GLU A 143 17.33 4.93 -5.32
N PRO A 144 17.41 5.99 -4.47
CA PRO A 144 16.77 5.98 -3.16
C PRO A 144 15.26 5.68 -3.24
N PRO A 145 14.64 5.19 -2.13
CA PRO A 145 15.18 5.18 -0.78
C PRO A 145 15.94 3.90 -0.40
N ASP A 146 16.74 4.00 0.66
CA ASP A 146 17.36 2.89 1.38
C ASP A 146 16.48 2.51 2.58
N LEU A 147 15.81 1.36 2.52
CA LEU A 147 14.94 0.90 3.60
C LEU A 147 15.73 0.29 4.77
N MET A 148 16.97 -0.15 4.56
CA MET A 148 17.82 -0.59 5.66
C MET A 148 18.21 0.56 6.59
N ALA A 149 18.43 1.75 6.01
CA ALA A 149 18.76 2.96 6.78
C ALA A 149 17.52 3.65 7.37
N ALA A 150 16.30 3.23 7.01
CA ALA A 150 15.07 3.94 7.39
C ALA A 150 14.58 3.63 8.81
N GLU A 151 15.18 2.67 9.52
CA GLU A 151 14.80 2.27 10.88
C GLU A 151 13.30 1.99 11.01
N LEU A 152 12.79 1.09 10.16
CA LEU A 152 11.38 0.72 10.14
C LEU A 152 10.96 0.04 11.44
N ILE A 153 9.78 0.40 11.95
CA ILE A 153 9.23 -0.18 13.18
C ILE A 153 8.29 -1.33 12.80
N PRO A 154 8.55 -2.58 13.20
CA PRO A 154 7.65 -3.69 12.92
C PRO A 154 6.26 -3.47 13.54
N ALA A 155 5.23 -3.87 12.83
CA ALA A 155 3.89 -3.96 13.39
C ALA A 155 3.74 -5.20 14.27
N ASP A 156 2.75 -5.17 15.16
CA ASP A 156 2.48 -6.25 16.12
C ASP A 156 1.56 -7.34 15.53
N GLY A 157 0.94 -7.09 14.37
CA GLY A 157 0.10 -8.05 13.68
C GLY A 157 -0.35 -7.57 12.32
N MET A 158 -0.97 -8.47 11.54
CA MET A 158 -1.46 -8.17 10.20
C MET A 158 -2.83 -8.80 9.92
N LEU A 159 -3.65 -8.08 9.15
CA LEU A 159 -4.91 -8.55 8.57
C LEU A 159 -4.78 -8.45 7.04
N LEU A 160 -4.77 -9.60 6.38
CA LEU A 160 -4.62 -9.68 4.91
C LEU A 160 -5.96 -10.05 4.30
N LEU A 161 -6.54 -9.14 3.53
CA LEU A 161 -7.88 -9.26 2.95
C LEU A 161 -7.79 -9.20 1.42
N ALA A 162 -8.28 -10.24 0.76
CA ALA A 162 -8.18 -10.39 -0.69
C ALA A 162 -6.75 -10.09 -1.19
N ALA A 163 -5.76 -10.63 -0.48
CA ALA A 163 -4.36 -10.42 -0.77
C ALA A 163 -3.96 -11.11 -2.08
N HIS A 164 -3.09 -10.47 -2.83
CA HIS A 164 -2.40 -11.08 -3.96
C HIS A 164 -0.88 -10.99 -3.74
N ILE A 165 -0.14 -11.87 -4.41
CA ILE A 165 1.30 -12.04 -4.21
C ILE A 165 2.15 -10.86 -4.75
N GLY A 166 1.55 -9.92 -5.43
CA GLY A 166 2.20 -8.75 -5.99
C GLY A 166 1.84 -8.51 -7.46
N ARG A 167 2.04 -7.30 -7.93
CA ARG A 167 1.69 -6.90 -9.30
C ARG A 167 2.52 -7.65 -10.36
N SER A 168 3.80 -7.87 -10.10
CA SER A 168 4.69 -8.57 -11.02
C SER A 168 4.24 -9.99 -11.35
N HIS A 169 3.54 -10.64 -10.42
CA HIS A 169 2.98 -11.97 -10.64
C HIS A 169 1.53 -11.92 -11.15
N THR A 170 0.76 -10.96 -10.66
CA THR A 170 -0.69 -10.93 -10.91
C THR A 170 -1.03 -10.31 -12.27
N LEU A 171 -0.33 -9.25 -12.67
CA LEU A 171 -0.64 -8.53 -13.89
C LEU A 171 -0.38 -9.35 -15.16
N PRO A 172 0.73 -10.10 -15.28
CA PRO A 172 0.91 -10.97 -16.45
C PRO A 172 -0.23 -11.96 -16.64
N GLN A 173 -0.68 -12.60 -15.56
CA GLN A 173 -1.78 -13.57 -15.60
C GLN A 173 -3.13 -12.93 -15.95
N TRP A 174 -3.40 -11.73 -15.46
CA TRP A 174 -4.71 -11.10 -15.63
C TRP A 174 -4.80 -10.24 -16.90
N LEU A 175 -3.67 -9.76 -17.40
CA LEU A 175 -3.61 -8.84 -18.54
C LEU A 175 -3.02 -9.47 -19.78
N ASP A 176 -2.38 -10.64 -19.68
CA ASP A 176 -1.81 -11.35 -20.80
C ASP A 176 -2.31 -12.81 -20.81
N PRO A 177 -3.44 -13.07 -21.45
CA PRO A 177 -4.00 -14.42 -21.51
C PRO A 177 -3.11 -15.41 -22.30
N SER A 178 -2.10 -14.94 -23.01
CA SER A 178 -1.15 -15.80 -23.71
C SER A 178 -0.20 -16.56 -22.77
N ILE A 179 -0.04 -16.09 -21.51
CA ILE A 179 0.74 -16.79 -20.49
C ILE A 179 -0.11 -17.92 -19.94
N VAL A 180 0.14 -19.14 -20.42
CA VAL A 180 -0.62 -20.35 -20.06
C VAL A 180 0.03 -21.17 -18.95
N ASP A 181 1.28 -20.84 -18.59
CA ASP A 181 2.01 -21.47 -17.48
C ASP A 181 2.64 -20.39 -16.60
N GLU A 182 2.15 -20.30 -15.36
CA GLU A 182 2.65 -19.34 -14.36
C GLU A 182 4.09 -19.64 -13.92
N ALA A 183 4.52 -20.89 -14.02
CA ALA A 183 5.87 -21.31 -13.67
C ALA A 183 6.88 -21.01 -14.80
N ASP A 184 6.40 -20.87 -16.03
CA ASP A 184 7.18 -20.53 -17.22
C ASP A 184 6.45 -19.45 -18.04
N PRO A 185 6.55 -18.16 -17.68
CA PRO A 185 5.86 -17.09 -18.37
C PRO A 185 6.36 -16.83 -19.80
N ASP A 186 7.46 -17.46 -20.21
CA ASP A 186 7.96 -17.40 -21.57
C ASP A 186 7.28 -18.46 -22.46
N HIS A 187 6.64 -19.46 -21.87
CA HIS A 187 5.82 -20.45 -22.58
C HIS A 187 4.43 -19.88 -22.85
N ARG A 188 4.25 -19.31 -24.04
CA ARG A 188 3.04 -18.57 -24.42
C ARG A 188 2.25 -19.27 -25.51
N ASP A 189 0.92 -19.16 -25.41
CA ASP A 189 0.03 -19.46 -26.53
C ASP A 189 -0.16 -18.23 -27.41
N ALA A 190 0.44 -18.24 -28.61
CA ALA A 190 0.34 -17.13 -29.53
C ALA A 190 -1.10 -16.81 -29.98
N GLY A 191 -2.01 -17.82 -29.96
CA GLY A 191 -3.41 -17.63 -30.28
C GLY A 191 -4.18 -16.80 -29.25
N LEU A 192 -3.66 -16.71 -28.03
CA LEU A 192 -4.23 -15.92 -26.94
C LEU A 192 -3.53 -14.57 -26.71
N ASN A 193 -2.52 -14.26 -27.53
CA ASN A 193 -1.81 -12.99 -27.40
C ASN A 193 -2.63 -11.83 -27.99
N LEU A 194 -3.41 -11.17 -27.16
CA LEU A 194 -4.25 -10.03 -27.57
C LEU A 194 -3.47 -8.76 -27.95
N TYR A 195 -2.18 -8.73 -27.67
CA TYR A 195 -1.29 -7.62 -28.03
C TYR A 195 -0.57 -7.84 -29.39
N ASP A 196 -0.71 -9.02 -29.99
CA ASP A 196 -0.17 -9.29 -31.31
C ASP A 196 -1.08 -8.67 -32.39
N PRO A 197 -0.59 -7.71 -33.21
CA PRO A 197 -1.39 -7.12 -34.29
C PRO A 197 -1.86 -8.12 -35.34
N GLN A 198 -1.24 -9.31 -35.40
CA GLN A 198 -1.61 -10.39 -36.34
C GLN A 198 -2.60 -11.37 -35.73
N ASN A 199 -2.93 -11.24 -34.44
CA ASN A 199 -3.95 -12.08 -33.81
C ASN A 199 -5.31 -11.80 -34.47
N PRO A 200 -6.05 -12.85 -34.90
CA PRO A 200 -7.38 -12.66 -35.51
C PRO A 200 -8.41 -12.06 -34.56
N GLN A 201 -8.20 -12.18 -33.25
CA GLN A 201 -9.05 -11.54 -32.24
C GLN A 201 -8.57 -10.12 -31.96
N GLN A 202 -9.15 -9.16 -32.64
CA GLN A 202 -8.87 -7.74 -32.44
C GLN A 202 -10.09 -7.00 -31.86
N PRO A 203 -9.89 -5.91 -31.10
CA PRO A 203 -11.01 -5.09 -30.63
C PRO A 203 -11.82 -4.50 -31.81
N PRO A 204 -13.17 -4.32 -31.66
CA PRO A 204 -13.97 -4.78 -30.53
C PRO A 204 -14.15 -6.30 -30.53
N TYR A 205 -13.98 -6.92 -29.36
CA TYR A 205 -14.11 -8.39 -29.24
C TYR A 205 -15.57 -8.81 -29.32
N ASP A 206 -15.86 -9.87 -30.05
CA ASP A 206 -17.17 -10.49 -30.09
C ASP A 206 -17.46 -11.25 -28.80
N ALA A 207 -18.74 -11.31 -28.40
CA ALA A 207 -19.19 -12.14 -27.29
C ALA A 207 -19.25 -13.61 -27.74
N ALA A 208 -18.11 -14.25 -27.87
CA ALA A 208 -17.99 -15.68 -28.19
C ALA A 208 -17.53 -16.47 -26.96
#